data_2bbdb0c90a1174d42d2268b320b2b7fc
#
_entry.id   2bbdb0c90a1174d42d2268b320b2b7fc
#
_cell.length_a   1.000
_cell.length_b   1.000
_cell.length_c   1.000
_cell.angle_alpha   90.00
_cell.angle_beta   90.00
_cell.angle_gamma   90.00
#
_symmetry.space_group_name_H-M   'P 1'
#
loop_
_entity.id
_entity.type
_entity.pdbx_description
1 polymer ?
#
loop_
_entity_poly.entity_id
_entity_poly.type
_entity_poly.pdbx_seq_one_letter_code
_entity_poly.pdbx_strand_id
1 'polypeptide(L)'
;MPTAARLLESLAERRAAIHSIRGFAQIAYETGDDNLGARHAVLVRRPDHFRLEVLSPFGALAVIATDARELVVYARREAKIYRGPASAASVGAYTQVPVDVADVTSILLGSPPDRTAKGPGAVSRDEEAKAFKLTIPVDGGRQLVWFEPETLVPVASETPLADGLRLRVAFGEYKDIGTFRFPHAIDMKAEPGNRIVRVRYATPSLNTDIADNLFRFPPREGLQELVIEQYPIGGGG
;
A
#
# COMPACT_ATOMS: atom_id res chain seq x y z
N MET A 1 -15.21 -26.19 -2.11
CA MET A 1 -14.98 -24.79 -2.56
C MET A 1 -15.69 -23.87 -1.58
N PRO A 2 -15.04 -22.83 -1.05
CA PRO A 2 -15.65 -21.88 -0.13
C PRO A 2 -16.74 -21.06 -0.84
N THR A 3 -17.66 -20.49 -0.06
CA THR A 3 -18.65 -19.53 -0.58
C THR A 3 -18.04 -18.13 -0.68
N ALA A 4 -18.66 -17.25 -1.51
CA ALA A 4 -18.24 -15.85 -1.60
C ALA A 4 -18.35 -15.14 -0.24
N ALA A 5 -19.40 -15.43 0.53
CA ALA A 5 -19.60 -14.90 1.88
C ALA A 5 -18.44 -15.29 2.80
N ARG A 6 -17.98 -16.54 2.80
CA ARG A 6 -16.84 -16.99 3.63
C ARG A 6 -15.53 -16.31 3.26
N LEU A 7 -15.28 -16.07 1.97
CA LEU A 7 -14.07 -15.35 1.52
C LEU A 7 -14.11 -13.86 1.88
N LEU A 8 -15.27 -13.22 1.77
CA LEU A 8 -15.47 -11.84 2.23
C LEU A 8 -15.30 -11.70 3.74
N GLU A 9 -15.85 -12.65 4.50
CA GLU A 9 -15.68 -12.72 5.96
C GLU A 9 -14.20 -12.87 6.33
N SER A 10 -13.45 -13.75 5.67
CA SER A 10 -12.01 -13.91 5.88
C SER A 10 -11.22 -12.60 5.65
N LEU A 11 -11.59 -11.81 4.62
CA LEU A 11 -10.99 -10.48 4.42
C LEU A 11 -11.35 -9.50 5.55
N ALA A 12 -12.60 -9.50 6.00
CA ALA A 12 -13.05 -8.64 7.08
C ALA A 12 -12.38 -9.00 8.42
N GLU A 13 -12.32 -10.29 8.77
CA GLU A 13 -11.60 -10.81 9.94
C GLU A 13 -10.13 -10.36 9.93
N ARG A 14 -9.46 -10.54 8.79
CA ARG A 14 -8.05 -10.13 8.61
C ARG A 14 -7.86 -8.63 8.78
N ARG A 15 -8.74 -7.81 8.21
CA ARG A 15 -8.68 -6.35 8.37
C ARG A 15 -8.89 -5.91 9.80
N ALA A 16 -9.81 -6.54 10.51
CA ALA A 16 -10.05 -6.27 11.93
C ALA A 16 -8.88 -6.73 12.81
N ALA A 17 -8.27 -7.87 12.46
CA ALA A 17 -7.19 -8.46 13.23
C ALA A 17 -5.84 -7.73 13.08
N ILE A 18 -5.57 -7.10 11.92
CA ILE A 18 -4.30 -6.41 11.64
C ILE A 18 -4.59 -4.93 11.37
N HIS A 19 -4.40 -4.10 12.39
CA HIS A 19 -4.74 -2.66 12.33
C HIS A 19 -3.52 -1.72 12.29
N SER A 20 -2.33 -2.19 12.69
CA SER A 20 -1.11 -1.39 12.58
C SER A 20 0.13 -2.25 12.36
N ILE A 21 1.17 -1.63 11.80
CA ILE A 21 2.50 -2.22 11.64
C ILE A 21 3.57 -1.19 11.92
N ARG A 22 4.62 -1.62 12.60
CA ARG A 22 5.85 -0.87 12.80
C ARG A 22 7.03 -1.78 12.50
N GLY A 23 8.02 -1.29 11.76
CA GLY A 23 9.20 -2.09 11.46
C GLY A 23 10.07 -1.50 10.37
N PHE A 24 10.81 -2.39 9.70
CA PHE A 24 11.67 -2.04 8.60
C PHE A 24 11.32 -2.87 7.37
N ALA A 25 11.45 -2.25 6.21
CA ALA A 25 11.30 -2.93 4.93
C ALA A 25 12.33 -2.43 3.92
N GLN A 26 12.73 -3.31 3.00
CA GLN A 26 13.34 -2.91 1.75
C GLN A 26 12.20 -2.56 0.80
N ILE A 27 12.16 -1.32 0.32
CA ILE A 27 11.21 -0.88 -0.69
C ILE A 27 11.98 -0.54 -1.95
N ALA A 28 11.61 -1.19 -3.05
CA ALA A 28 12.16 -0.93 -4.37
C ALA A 28 11.06 -0.39 -5.28
N TYR A 29 11.43 0.59 -6.07
CA TYR A 29 10.61 1.19 -7.11
C TYR A 29 11.27 0.96 -8.46
N GLU A 30 10.55 0.32 -9.37
CA GLU A 30 11.02 0.00 -10.71
C GLU A 30 10.15 0.70 -11.74
N THR A 31 10.80 1.40 -12.67
CA THR A 31 10.15 2.06 -13.79
C THR A 31 11.04 1.95 -15.02
N GLY A 32 10.65 1.11 -15.99
CA GLY A 32 11.49 0.86 -17.16
C GLY A 32 12.84 0.26 -16.76
N ASP A 33 13.91 1.01 -17.07
CA ASP A 33 15.30 0.59 -16.79
C ASP A 33 15.78 1.03 -15.39
N ASP A 34 15.02 1.87 -14.69
CA ASP A 34 15.39 2.35 -13.36
C ASP A 34 14.90 1.42 -12.25
N ASN A 35 15.81 1.04 -11.38
CA ASN A 35 15.52 0.28 -10.16
C ASN A 35 16.13 0.98 -8.96
N LEU A 36 15.28 1.66 -8.18
CA LEU A 36 15.68 2.39 -6.99
C LEU A 36 15.16 1.66 -5.75
N GLY A 37 16.06 1.14 -4.95
CA GLY A 37 15.72 0.44 -3.72
C GLY A 37 16.41 1.05 -2.50
N ALA A 38 15.68 1.15 -1.39
CA ALA A 38 16.23 1.64 -0.12
C ALA A 38 15.59 0.94 1.08
N ARG A 39 16.31 0.96 2.20
CA ARG A 39 15.76 0.54 3.49
C ARG A 39 14.91 1.65 4.06
N HIS A 40 13.68 1.31 4.45
CA HIS A 40 12.72 2.22 5.04
C HIS A 40 12.37 1.81 6.47
N ALA A 41 12.21 2.80 7.35
CA ALA A 41 11.36 2.62 8.52
C ALA A 41 9.90 2.77 8.07
N VAL A 42 9.05 1.89 8.55
CA VAL A 42 7.66 1.78 8.16
C VAL A 42 6.76 1.88 9.39
N LEU A 43 5.85 2.83 9.37
CA LEU A 43 4.74 2.95 10.32
C LEU A 43 3.46 2.99 9.50
N VAL A 44 2.50 2.14 9.81
CA VAL A 44 1.18 2.12 9.14
C VAL A 44 0.11 1.85 10.18
N ARG A 45 -1.02 2.54 10.08
CA ARG A 45 -2.20 2.34 10.93
C ARG A 45 -3.47 2.59 10.13
N ARG A 46 -4.42 1.67 10.22
CA ARG A 46 -5.74 1.84 9.62
C ARG A 46 -6.47 3.07 10.18
N PRO A 47 -7.35 3.69 9.36
CA PRO A 47 -7.68 3.29 7.98
C PRO A 47 -6.71 3.86 6.93
N ASP A 48 -5.99 4.97 7.21
CA ASP A 48 -5.40 5.86 6.21
C ASP A 48 -4.14 6.59 6.70
N HIS A 49 -3.43 6.02 7.68
CA HIS A 49 -2.20 6.60 8.21
C HIS A 49 -1.00 5.74 7.80
N PHE A 50 0.00 6.38 7.21
CA PHE A 50 1.31 5.74 7.04
C PHE A 50 2.45 6.75 7.09
N ARG A 51 3.64 6.25 7.42
CA ARG A 51 4.90 6.96 7.32
C ARG A 51 5.98 6.00 6.85
N LEU A 52 6.64 6.36 5.75
CA LEU A 52 7.77 5.65 5.17
C LEU A 52 8.97 6.58 5.17
N GLU A 53 10.07 6.17 5.80
CA GLU A 53 11.29 6.97 5.87
C GLU A 53 12.44 6.22 5.23
N VAL A 54 13.06 6.79 4.22
CA VAL A 54 14.34 6.31 3.66
C VAL A 54 15.44 6.62 4.66
N LEU A 55 16.10 5.58 5.15
CA LEU A 55 17.09 5.68 6.20
C LEU A 55 18.51 5.90 5.68
N SER A 56 19.27 6.75 6.37
CA SER A 56 20.71 6.85 6.25
C SER A 56 21.36 6.96 7.61
N PRO A 57 22.70 6.79 7.72
CA PRO A 57 23.43 7.01 8.99
C PRO A 57 23.25 8.42 9.57
N PHE A 58 22.90 9.39 8.73
CA PHE A 58 22.76 10.81 9.10
C PHE A 58 21.28 11.24 9.25
N GLY A 59 20.35 10.30 9.40
CA GLY A 59 18.90 10.53 9.51
C GLY A 59 18.14 10.26 8.21
N ALA A 60 16.86 10.62 8.18
CA ALA A 60 16.02 10.39 7.02
C ALA A 60 16.48 11.20 5.79
N LEU A 61 16.60 10.52 4.64
CA LEU A 61 16.87 11.14 3.33
C LEU A 61 15.59 11.60 2.65
N ALA A 62 14.52 10.84 2.82
CA ALA A 62 13.19 11.16 2.35
C ALA A 62 12.16 10.62 3.33
N VAL A 63 11.03 11.27 3.40
CA VAL A 63 9.86 10.85 4.18
C VAL A 63 8.64 11.04 3.32
N ILE A 64 7.78 10.04 3.27
CA ILE A 64 6.39 10.20 2.83
C ILE A 64 5.50 9.83 4.01
N ALA A 65 4.59 10.72 4.38
CA ALA A 65 3.73 10.54 5.54
C ALA A 65 2.34 11.12 5.31
N THR A 66 1.35 10.50 5.94
CA THR A 66 -0.02 11.02 5.96
C THR A 66 -0.69 10.76 7.30
N ASP A 67 -1.46 11.76 7.76
CA ASP A 67 -2.31 11.71 8.95
C ASP A 67 -3.81 11.68 8.60
N ALA A 68 -4.14 11.13 7.44
CA ALA A 68 -5.49 11.09 6.85
C ALA A 68 -6.01 12.43 6.28
N ARG A 69 -5.40 13.53 6.58
CA ARG A 69 -5.79 14.86 6.10
C ARG A 69 -4.83 15.39 5.05
N GLU A 70 -3.55 15.27 5.35
CA GLU A 70 -2.46 15.77 4.55
C GLU A 70 -1.51 14.64 4.15
N LEU A 71 -1.05 14.66 2.91
CA LEU A 71 0.10 13.91 2.44
C LEU A 71 1.31 14.84 2.39
N VAL A 72 2.39 14.43 3.04
CA VAL A 72 3.65 15.18 3.07
C VAL A 72 4.76 14.34 2.46
N VAL A 73 5.54 14.94 1.56
CA VAL A 73 6.76 14.35 1.02
C VAL A 73 7.93 15.26 1.32
N TYR A 74 8.88 14.77 2.08
CA TYR A 74 10.14 15.47 2.39
C TYR A 74 11.27 14.87 1.56
N ALA A 75 12.03 15.72 0.86
CA ALA A 75 13.22 15.37 0.09
C ALA A 75 14.42 16.16 0.61
N ARG A 76 15.31 15.50 1.39
CA ARG A 76 16.46 16.14 2.05
C ARG A 76 17.43 16.77 1.06
N ARG A 77 17.74 16.08 -0.07
CA ARG A 77 18.70 16.58 -1.07
C ARG A 77 18.25 17.87 -1.74
N GLU A 78 16.94 18.03 -1.87
CA GLU A 78 16.32 19.20 -2.50
C GLU A 78 16.06 20.32 -1.49
N ALA A 79 16.17 20.05 -0.18
CA ALA A 79 15.73 20.93 0.90
C ALA A 79 14.26 21.37 0.76
N LYS A 80 13.39 20.44 0.29
CA LYS A 80 11.99 20.71 0.00
C LYS A 80 11.05 19.84 0.80
N ILE A 81 9.88 20.40 1.12
CA ILE A 81 8.70 19.69 1.62
C ILE A 81 7.56 19.95 0.64
N TYR A 82 6.94 18.89 0.19
CA TYR A 82 5.73 18.95 -0.64
C TYR A 82 4.55 18.56 0.23
N ARG A 83 3.48 19.37 0.21
CA ARG A 83 2.26 19.15 0.98
C ARG A 83 1.05 19.17 0.08
N GLY A 84 0.10 18.31 0.34
CA GLY A 84 -1.19 18.28 -0.37
C GLY A 84 -2.24 17.50 0.42
N PRO A 85 -3.51 17.51 -0.01
CA PRO A 85 -4.52 16.70 0.63
C PRO A 85 -4.18 15.21 0.56
N ALA A 86 -4.61 14.42 1.55
CA ALA A 86 -4.45 12.98 1.56
C ALA A 86 -5.42 12.33 0.54
N SER A 87 -5.10 12.41 -0.74
CA SER A 87 -5.95 11.98 -1.86
C SER A 87 -5.21 11.11 -2.87
N ALA A 88 -5.96 10.39 -3.70
CA ALA A 88 -5.39 9.63 -4.82
C ALA A 88 -4.64 10.54 -5.81
N ALA A 89 -5.09 11.77 -6.01
CA ALA A 89 -4.40 12.74 -6.86
C ALA A 89 -3.02 13.10 -6.30
N SER A 90 -2.91 13.38 -5.00
CA SER A 90 -1.63 13.68 -4.35
C SER A 90 -0.68 12.48 -4.34
N VAL A 91 -1.19 11.29 -4.08
CA VAL A 91 -0.39 10.04 -4.20
C VAL A 91 0.06 9.86 -5.64
N GLY A 92 -0.85 10.06 -6.61
CA GLY A 92 -0.56 9.95 -8.04
C GLY A 92 0.47 10.96 -8.54
N ALA A 93 0.45 12.19 -8.05
CA ALA A 93 1.44 13.21 -8.38
C ALA A 93 2.87 12.78 -7.98
N TYR A 94 3.00 12.04 -6.87
CA TYR A 94 4.29 11.54 -6.40
C TYR A 94 4.68 10.18 -7.00
N THR A 95 3.74 9.23 -7.04
CA THR A 95 4.00 7.85 -7.48
C THR A 95 3.67 7.62 -8.96
N GLN A 96 3.00 8.56 -9.59
CA GLN A 96 2.39 8.48 -10.91
C GLN A 96 1.33 7.36 -11.02
N VAL A 97 0.82 6.90 -9.89
CA VAL A 97 -0.29 5.95 -9.79
C VAL A 97 -1.33 6.51 -8.82
N PRO A 98 -2.53 6.87 -9.27
CA PRO A 98 -3.56 7.46 -8.42
C PRO A 98 -4.23 6.39 -7.55
N VAL A 99 -3.59 6.07 -6.44
CA VAL A 99 -4.08 5.10 -5.44
C VAL A 99 -4.49 5.85 -4.19
N ASP A 100 -5.66 5.56 -3.65
CA ASP A 100 -6.11 6.15 -2.40
C ASP A 100 -5.20 5.80 -1.22
N VAL A 101 -5.04 6.74 -0.29
CA VAL A 101 -4.23 6.55 0.93
C VAL A 101 -4.70 5.33 1.73
N ALA A 102 -6.03 5.12 1.81
CA ALA A 102 -6.61 3.95 2.49
C ALA A 102 -6.23 2.63 1.79
N ASP A 103 -6.11 2.64 0.46
CA ASP A 103 -5.67 1.47 -0.31
C ASP A 103 -4.19 1.16 -0.05
N VAL A 104 -3.33 2.19 -0.09
CA VAL A 104 -1.90 2.05 0.27
C VAL A 104 -1.77 1.48 1.68
N THR A 105 -2.53 2.03 2.64
CA THR A 105 -2.56 1.55 4.03
C THR A 105 -2.98 0.09 4.11
N SER A 106 -4.08 -0.30 3.42
CA SER A 106 -4.56 -1.69 3.39
C SER A 106 -3.52 -2.64 2.84
N ILE A 107 -2.88 -2.29 1.73
CA ILE A 107 -1.86 -3.11 1.06
C ILE A 107 -0.65 -3.29 1.97
N LEU A 108 -0.13 -2.22 2.55
CA LEU A 108 0.99 -2.28 3.49
C LEU A 108 0.67 -3.11 4.75
N LEU A 109 -0.60 -3.21 5.13
CA LEU A 109 -1.08 -4.10 6.19
C LEU A 109 -1.43 -5.52 5.68
N GLY A 110 -0.97 -5.89 4.48
CA GLY A 110 -1.10 -7.23 3.92
C GLY A 110 -2.53 -7.62 3.53
N SER A 111 -3.36 -6.64 3.15
CA SER A 111 -4.75 -6.87 2.72
C SER A 111 -5.02 -6.18 1.39
N PRO A 112 -5.85 -6.76 0.50
CA PRO A 112 -6.32 -6.05 -0.68
C PRO A 112 -7.02 -4.73 -0.34
N PRO A 113 -7.07 -3.77 -1.29
CA PRO A 113 -7.93 -2.59 -1.19
C PRO A 113 -9.34 -2.94 -0.76
N ASP A 114 -9.93 -2.14 0.12
CA ASP A 114 -11.31 -2.33 0.56
C ASP A 114 -12.27 -1.70 -0.43
N ARG A 115 -13.23 -2.47 -0.92
CA ARG A 115 -14.26 -2.00 -1.84
C ARG A 115 -15.64 -2.46 -1.40
N THR A 116 -16.58 -1.53 -1.45
CA THR A 116 -17.99 -1.87 -1.21
C THR A 116 -18.53 -2.70 -2.36
N ALA A 117 -19.00 -3.90 -2.06
CA ALA A 117 -19.63 -4.76 -3.05
C ALA A 117 -20.96 -4.14 -3.55
N LYS A 118 -21.15 -4.13 -4.85
CA LYS A 118 -22.38 -3.64 -5.52
C LYS A 118 -23.32 -4.77 -5.94
N GLY A 119 -23.03 -5.98 -5.50
CA GLY A 119 -23.83 -7.16 -5.79
C GLY A 119 -23.17 -8.43 -5.24
N PRO A 120 -23.77 -9.58 -5.49
CA PRO A 120 -23.25 -10.85 -5.02
C PRO A 120 -21.88 -11.14 -5.66
N GLY A 121 -20.94 -11.62 -4.84
CA GLY A 121 -19.67 -12.12 -5.31
C GLY A 121 -19.79 -13.51 -5.92
N ALA A 122 -18.90 -13.85 -6.86
CA ALA A 122 -18.77 -15.18 -7.43
C ALA A 122 -17.42 -15.79 -7.08
N VAL A 123 -17.39 -17.11 -6.82
CA VAL A 123 -16.16 -17.86 -6.58
C VAL A 123 -15.92 -18.84 -7.69
N SER A 124 -14.68 -18.92 -8.15
CA SER A 124 -14.20 -19.94 -9.06
C SER A 124 -12.86 -20.48 -8.59
N ARG A 125 -12.45 -21.63 -9.11
CA ARG A 125 -11.09 -22.12 -8.96
C ARG A 125 -10.26 -21.60 -10.11
N ASP A 126 -9.11 -21.03 -9.80
CA ASP A 126 -8.10 -20.66 -10.77
C ASP A 126 -7.03 -21.76 -10.76
N GLU A 127 -7.01 -22.60 -11.79
CA GLU A 127 -6.14 -23.77 -11.85
C GLU A 127 -4.68 -23.38 -12.10
N GLU A 128 -4.43 -22.29 -12.82
CA GLU A 128 -3.08 -21.79 -13.07
C GLU A 128 -2.47 -21.22 -11.80
N ALA A 129 -3.21 -20.38 -11.11
CA ALA A 129 -2.79 -19.80 -9.82
C ALA A 129 -2.89 -20.80 -8.66
N LYS A 130 -3.54 -21.97 -8.84
CA LYS A 130 -3.86 -22.95 -7.80
C LYS A 130 -4.56 -22.30 -6.59
N ALA A 131 -5.48 -21.39 -6.85
CA ALA A 131 -6.12 -20.53 -5.85
C ALA A 131 -7.65 -20.51 -6.01
N PHE A 132 -8.36 -20.10 -4.97
CA PHE A 132 -9.75 -19.68 -5.10
C PHE A 132 -9.79 -18.22 -5.54
N LYS A 133 -10.52 -17.92 -6.60
CA LYS A 133 -10.70 -16.57 -7.11
C LYS A 133 -12.10 -16.05 -6.76
N LEU A 134 -12.15 -15.00 -5.95
CA LEU A 134 -13.36 -14.24 -5.64
C LEU A 134 -13.46 -13.07 -6.60
N THR A 135 -14.59 -12.95 -7.27
CA THR A 135 -14.95 -11.81 -8.12
C THR A 135 -16.01 -10.99 -7.43
N ILE A 136 -15.76 -9.72 -7.16
CA ILE A 136 -16.64 -8.80 -6.45
C ILE A 136 -17.03 -7.67 -7.42
N PRO A 137 -18.33 -7.50 -7.76
CA PRO A 137 -18.79 -6.30 -8.44
C PRO A 137 -18.56 -5.07 -7.55
N VAL A 138 -17.87 -4.05 -8.08
CA VAL A 138 -17.56 -2.80 -7.37
C VAL A 138 -17.75 -1.61 -8.29
N ASP A 139 -17.68 -0.38 -7.76
CA ASP A 139 -17.66 0.80 -8.60
C ASP A 139 -16.44 0.77 -9.54
N GLY A 140 -16.66 1.11 -10.80
CA GLY A 140 -15.62 1.05 -11.83
C GLY A 140 -15.32 -0.34 -12.39
N GLY A 141 -16.07 -1.40 -11.99
CA GLY A 141 -15.92 -2.73 -12.58
C GLY A 141 -15.97 -3.90 -11.62
N ARG A 142 -14.92 -4.68 -11.59
CA ARG A 142 -14.81 -5.88 -10.74
C ARG A 142 -13.48 -5.89 -10.03
N GLN A 143 -13.50 -6.11 -8.72
CA GLN A 143 -12.33 -6.48 -7.95
C GLN A 143 -12.18 -8.00 -7.97
N LEU A 144 -10.97 -8.49 -8.20
CA LEU A 144 -10.62 -9.90 -8.14
C LEU A 144 -9.68 -10.10 -6.93
N VAL A 145 -9.90 -11.17 -6.16
CA VAL A 145 -9.02 -11.55 -5.06
C VAL A 145 -8.76 -13.05 -5.13
N TRP A 146 -7.50 -13.43 -5.10
CA TRP A 146 -7.08 -14.83 -5.06
C TRP A 146 -6.67 -15.23 -3.65
N PHE A 147 -7.09 -16.42 -3.24
CA PHE A 147 -6.87 -16.95 -1.90
C PHE A 147 -6.15 -18.29 -1.97
N GLU A 148 -5.18 -18.49 -1.09
CA GLU A 148 -4.59 -19.79 -0.86
C GLU A 148 -5.67 -20.77 -0.35
N PRO A 149 -5.80 -21.98 -0.93
CA PRO A 149 -6.91 -22.89 -0.62
C PRO A 149 -6.97 -23.38 0.83
N GLU A 150 -5.81 -23.56 1.47
CA GLU A 150 -5.71 -24.16 2.81
C GLU A 150 -5.97 -23.15 3.92
N THR A 151 -5.41 -21.95 3.78
CA THR A 151 -5.41 -20.93 4.84
C THR A 151 -6.38 -19.79 4.58
N LEU A 152 -6.89 -19.67 3.35
CA LEU A 152 -7.72 -18.56 2.87
C LEU A 152 -7.09 -17.17 3.07
N VAL A 153 -5.74 -17.09 3.11
CA VAL A 153 -5.06 -15.80 3.03
C VAL A 153 -5.08 -15.27 1.60
N PRO A 154 -5.19 -13.96 1.38
CA PRO A 154 -5.12 -13.38 0.04
C PRO A 154 -3.69 -13.51 -0.52
N VAL A 155 -3.52 -14.08 -1.70
CA VAL A 155 -2.22 -14.20 -2.39
C VAL A 155 -2.08 -13.20 -3.52
N ALA A 156 -3.18 -12.71 -4.07
CA ALA A 156 -3.18 -11.64 -5.06
C ALA A 156 -4.51 -10.89 -5.06
N SER A 157 -4.48 -9.68 -5.59
CA SER A 157 -5.69 -8.93 -5.93
C SER A 157 -5.51 -8.09 -7.19
N GLU A 158 -6.62 -7.83 -7.87
CA GLU A 158 -6.71 -6.87 -8.97
C GLU A 158 -7.89 -5.95 -8.67
N THR A 159 -7.62 -4.65 -8.58
CA THR A 159 -8.62 -3.65 -8.19
C THR A 159 -8.70 -2.58 -9.28
N PRO A 160 -9.89 -2.25 -9.80
CA PRO A 160 -10.05 -1.14 -10.73
C PRO A 160 -9.71 0.18 -10.04
N LEU A 161 -8.99 1.04 -10.75
CA LEU A 161 -8.72 2.42 -10.41
C LEU A 161 -9.44 3.35 -11.38
N ALA A 162 -9.29 4.68 -11.18
CA ALA A 162 -9.77 5.67 -12.14
C ALA A 162 -9.09 5.51 -13.52
N ASP A 163 -9.69 6.10 -14.54
CA ASP A 163 -9.15 6.20 -15.90
C ASP A 163 -8.79 4.85 -16.56
N GLY A 164 -9.50 3.78 -16.17
CA GLY A 164 -9.29 2.45 -16.72
C GLY A 164 -8.04 1.74 -16.23
N LEU A 165 -7.31 2.33 -15.29
CA LEU A 165 -6.16 1.71 -14.65
C LEU A 165 -6.61 0.56 -13.73
N ARG A 166 -5.71 -0.37 -13.49
CA ARG A 166 -5.87 -1.48 -12.54
C ARG A 166 -4.66 -1.58 -11.64
N LEU A 167 -4.90 -1.74 -10.36
CA LEU A 167 -3.86 -2.03 -9.38
C LEU A 167 -3.81 -3.53 -9.13
N ARG A 168 -2.71 -4.16 -9.53
CA ARG A 168 -2.40 -5.56 -9.17
C ARG A 168 -1.51 -5.57 -7.96
N VAL A 169 -1.83 -6.41 -7.00
CA VAL A 169 -1.03 -6.64 -5.79
C VAL A 169 -0.84 -8.14 -5.61
N ALA A 170 0.41 -8.55 -5.42
CA ALA A 170 0.74 -9.92 -5.00
C ALA A 170 1.22 -9.89 -3.55
N PHE A 171 0.78 -10.86 -2.75
CA PHE A 171 1.16 -11.07 -1.36
C PHE A 171 1.87 -12.42 -1.24
N GLY A 172 3.09 -12.42 -0.76
CA GLY A 172 3.91 -13.63 -0.67
C GLY A 172 4.74 -13.70 0.60
N GLU A 173 5.53 -14.77 0.70
CA GLU A 173 6.41 -15.02 1.84
C GLU A 173 5.70 -14.90 3.18
N TYR A 174 4.55 -15.55 3.29
CA TYR A 174 3.75 -15.54 4.52
C TYR A 174 4.51 -16.18 5.68
N LYS A 175 4.63 -15.43 6.79
CA LYS A 175 5.21 -15.91 8.06
C LYS A 175 4.29 -15.59 9.21
N ASP A 176 4.41 -16.36 10.28
CA ASP A 176 3.65 -16.11 11.49
C ASP A 176 4.34 -15.03 12.34
N ILE A 177 3.56 -14.05 12.77
CA ILE A 177 3.95 -13.01 13.72
C ILE A 177 2.96 -13.08 14.89
N GLY A 178 3.38 -13.73 15.97
CA GLY A 178 2.44 -14.12 17.04
C GLY A 178 1.37 -15.07 16.48
N THR A 179 0.12 -14.68 16.56
CA THR A 179 -1.04 -15.46 16.05
C THR A 179 -1.45 -15.07 14.62
N PHE A 180 -0.77 -14.11 14.01
CA PHE A 180 -1.13 -13.56 12.71
C PHE A 180 -0.23 -14.09 11.60
N ARG A 181 -0.83 -14.59 10.52
CA ARG A 181 -0.13 -14.94 9.30
C ARG A 181 -0.01 -13.71 8.39
N PHE A 182 1.21 -13.16 8.24
CA PHE A 182 1.48 -11.88 7.57
C PHE A 182 2.41 -12.04 6.37
N PRO A 183 2.13 -11.37 5.20
CA PRO A 183 3.01 -11.43 4.04
C PRO A 183 4.26 -10.56 4.26
N HIS A 184 5.44 -11.14 4.08
CA HIS A 184 6.70 -10.40 4.12
C HIS A 184 7.09 -9.84 2.76
N ALA A 185 6.47 -10.31 1.68
CA ALA A 185 6.63 -9.81 0.32
C ALA A 185 5.32 -9.24 -0.20
N ILE A 186 5.34 -8.00 -0.68
CA ILE A 186 4.22 -7.34 -1.34
C ILE A 186 4.74 -6.70 -2.62
N ASP A 187 4.16 -7.07 -3.75
CA ASP A 187 4.48 -6.49 -5.06
C ASP A 187 3.23 -5.79 -5.60
N MET A 188 3.36 -4.52 -5.94
CA MET A 188 2.29 -3.69 -6.49
C MET A 188 2.64 -3.28 -7.91
N LYS A 189 1.69 -3.41 -8.83
CA LYS A 189 1.82 -2.97 -10.22
C LYS A 189 0.57 -2.24 -10.68
N ALA A 190 0.74 -1.07 -11.28
CA ALA A 190 -0.34 -0.38 -11.97
C ALA A 190 -0.33 -0.75 -13.47
N GLU A 191 -1.49 -1.11 -14.01
CA GLU A 191 -1.66 -1.49 -15.41
C GLU A 191 -2.76 -0.64 -16.10
N PRO A 192 -2.55 -0.24 -17.38
CA PRO A 192 -1.34 -0.43 -18.17
C PRO A 192 -0.18 0.41 -17.66
N GLY A 193 1.03 -0.17 -17.64
CA GLY A 193 2.25 0.51 -17.23
C GLY A 193 3.32 -0.46 -16.72
N ASN A 194 4.55 0.06 -16.59
CA ASN A 194 5.70 -0.74 -16.14
C ASN A 194 6.18 -0.36 -14.73
N ARG A 195 5.33 0.31 -13.94
CA ARG A 195 5.70 0.72 -12.59
C ARG A 195 5.40 -0.37 -11.60
N ILE A 196 6.43 -0.80 -10.90
CA ILE A 196 6.35 -1.85 -9.88
C ILE A 196 6.94 -1.29 -8.58
N VAL A 197 6.21 -1.47 -7.50
CA VAL A 197 6.71 -1.21 -6.15
C VAL A 197 6.80 -2.54 -5.42
N ARG A 198 7.98 -2.88 -4.91
CA ARG A 198 8.22 -4.09 -4.12
C ARG A 198 8.52 -3.72 -2.69
N VAL A 199 7.80 -4.32 -1.77
CA VAL A 199 8.02 -4.20 -0.32
C VAL A 199 8.45 -5.55 0.23
N ARG A 200 9.57 -5.58 0.93
CA ARG A 200 10.09 -6.77 1.62
C ARG A 200 10.31 -6.43 3.08
N TYR A 201 9.41 -6.90 3.93
CA TYR A 201 9.49 -6.68 5.37
C TYR A 201 10.61 -7.49 5.98
N ALA A 202 11.47 -6.82 6.77
CA ALA A 202 12.54 -7.49 7.51
C ALA A 202 12.05 -7.93 8.91
N THR A 203 11.60 -6.99 9.70
CA THR A 203 11.22 -7.20 11.11
C THR A 203 9.94 -6.44 11.43
N PRO A 204 8.78 -6.86 10.90
CA PRO A 204 7.52 -6.21 11.19
C PRO A 204 6.99 -6.61 12.59
N SER A 205 6.47 -5.63 13.33
CA SER A 205 5.68 -5.82 14.54
C SER A 205 4.25 -5.37 14.25
N LEU A 206 3.29 -6.24 14.49
CA LEU A 206 1.87 -5.98 14.23
C LEU A 206 1.17 -5.45 15.49
N ASN A 207 0.11 -4.66 15.28
CA ASN A 207 -0.79 -4.19 16.32
C ASN A 207 -0.08 -3.43 17.46
N THR A 208 0.99 -2.71 17.11
CA THR A 208 1.67 -1.81 18.04
C THR A 208 0.90 -0.52 18.15
N ASP A 209 0.87 0.07 19.36
CA ASP A 209 0.35 1.42 19.54
C ASP A 209 1.29 2.43 18.85
N ILE A 210 0.73 3.26 17.97
CA ILE A 210 1.45 4.27 17.21
C ILE A 210 0.78 5.61 17.43
N ALA A 211 1.46 6.51 18.11
CA ALA A 211 0.94 7.84 18.43
C ALA A 211 0.70 8.68 17.16
N ASP A 212 -0.37 9.47 17.13
CA ASP A 212 -0.80 10.27 15.97
C ASP A 212 0.28 11.25 15.48
N ASN A 213 1.07 11.83 16.40
CA ASN A 213 2.12 12.76 16.04
C ASN A 213 3.23 12.14 15.20
N LEU A 214 3.40 10.80 15.21
CA LEU A 214 4.39 10.12 14.39
C LEU A 214 4.02 10.10 12.89
N PHE A 215 2.75 10.29 12.55
CA PHE A 215 2.28 10.40 11.17
C PHE A 215 2.36 11.82 10.61
N ARG A 216 2.64 12.80 11.46
CA ARG A 216 2.77 14.21 11.08
C ARG A 216 4.22 14.55 10.78
N PHE A 217 4.41 15.44 9.83
CA PHE A 217 5.72 16.01 9.56
C PHE A 217 5.64 17.53 9.82
N PRO A 218 6.15 18.02 10.97
CA PRO A 218 6.06 19.43 11.30
C PRO A 218 6.87 20.29 10.31
N PRO A 219 6.49 21.55 10.11
CA PRO A 219 7.31 22.53 9.39
C PRO A 219 8.73 22.57 9.95
N ARG A 220 9.73 22.79 9.08
CA ARG A 220 11.13 22.92 9.47
C ARG A 220 11.70 24.18 8.87
N GLU A 221 12.42 24.94 9.67
CA GLU A 221 13.13 26.13 9.20
C GLU A 221 14.16 25.77 8.12
N GLY A 222 14.32 26.62 7.12
CA GLY A 222 15.29 26.45 6.04
C GLY A 222 14.84 25.49 4.92
N LEU A 223 13.61 24.97 4.94
CA LEU A 223 13.05 24.15 3.87
C LEU A 223 12.03 24.94 3.05
N GLN A 224 12.06 24.75 1.74
CA GLN A 224 11.04 25.29 0.85
C GLN A 224 9.78 24.40 0.92
N GLU A 225 8.64 24.98 1.27
CA GLU A 225 7.35 24.30 1.21
C GLU A 225 6.68 24.55 -0.15
N LEU A 226 6.19 23.47 -0.76
CA LEU A 226 5.55 23.42 -2.07
C LEU A 226 4.24 22.65 -1.98
N VAL A 227 3.26 23.01 -2.81
CA VAL A 227 1.99 22.27 -2.93
C VAL A 227 2.14 21.14 -3.94
N ILE A 228 1.77 19.91 -3.58
CA ILE A 228 1.91 18.69 -4.41
C ILE A 228 1.24 18.86 -5.78
N GLU A 229 0.05 19.45 -5.85
CA GLU A 229 -0.71 19.59 -7.10
C GLU A 229 -0.06 20.54 -8.13
N GLN A 230 0.83 21.43 -7.68
CA GLN A 230 1.50 22.41 -8.53
C GLN A 230 2.84 21.89 -9.11
N TYR A 231 3.39 20.84 -8.49
CA TYR A 231 4.70 20.30 -8.85
C TYR A 231 4.61 18.79 -8.96
N PRO A 232 4.44 18.23 -10.17
CA PRO A 232 4.56 16.79 -10.34
C PRO A 232 5.98 16.37 -9.94
N ILE A 233 6.08 15.62 -8.85
CA ILE A 233 7.34 15.11 -8.32
C ILE A 233 7.70 13.89 -9.15
N GLY A 234 8.58 14.04 -10.15
CA GLY A 234 8.96 12.88 -10.96
C GLY A 234 9.51 13.21 -12.35
N GLY A 235 10.09 14.37 -12.50
CA GLY A 235 10.80 14.80 -13.70
C GLY A 235 12.23 15.26 -13.39
N GLY A 236 13.00 14.46 -12.67
CA GLY A 236 14.42 14.67 -12.49
C GLY A 236 15.16 13.68 -13.38
N GLY A 237 15.73 14.19 -14.49
CA GLY A 237 16.66 13.46 -15.34
C GLY A 237 17.97 13.09 -14.64
#